data_bacd33f329de7e5bef69d5f04d18fd4b
#
_entry.id   bacd33f329de7e5bef69d5f04d18fd4b
#
_cell.length_a   1.000
_cell.length_b   1.000
_cell.length_c   1.000
_cell.angle_alpha   90.00
_cell.angle_beta   90.00
_cell.angle_gamma   90.00
#
_symmetry.space_group_name_H-M   'P 1'
#
loop_
_entity.id
_entity.type
_entity.pdbx_description
1 polymer ?
#
loop_
_entity_poly.entity_id
_entity_poly.type
_entity_poly.pdbx_seq_one_letter_code
_entity_poly.pdbx_strand_id
1 'polypeptide(L)'
;MTMKRVETVTEQPTLPPLDVASLPADLPSALKFGALGESELQPVASLRGTSEPWAKRGESSEESMAAITQLRPFIHVGRLQGQIVGYVTVERDGPVAGAAYMRNIVVKPELRHRGVGMALLDHALGVARDMYRKTLALRVDPANAPAVAFYRKAGFTTVATVVSKKSGKLRLLMSREL
;
A
#
# COMPACT_ATOMS: atom_id res chain seq x y z
N MET A 1 41.20 29.93 -6.43
CA MET A 1 41.06 28.90 -5.39
C MET A 1 39.64 28.99 -4.85
N THR A 2 38.72 28.22 -5.41
CA THR A 2 37.28 28.32 -5.16
C THR A 2 36.91 27.24 -4.16
N MET A 3 36.57 27.63 -2.93
CA MET A 3 36.09 26.73 -1.88
C MET A 3 34.70 26.18 -2.29
N LYS A 4 34.61 24.88 -2.54
CA LYS A 4 33.33 24.17 -2.63
C LYS A 4 32.67 24.18 -1.24
N ARG A 5 31.49 24.77 -1.17
CA ARG A 5 30.58 24.71 -0.02
C ARG A 5 30.16 23.26 0.15
N VAL A 6 30.53 22.65 1.27
CA VAL A 6 30.01 21.34 1.68
C VAL A 6 28.57 21.58 2.14
N GLU A 7 27.60 21.10 1.36
CA GLU A 7 26.22 21.08 1.80
C GLU A 7 26.11 20.04 2.94
N THR A 8 25.81 20.55 4.11
CA THR A 8 25.49 19.74 5.28
C THR A 8 24.18 18.98 4.98
N VAL A 9 24.28 17.68 4.79
CA VAL A 9 23.10 16.80 4.78
C VAL A 9 22.47 16.89 6.17
N THR A 10 21.37 17.58 6.26
CA THR A 10 20.58 17.66 7.50
C THR A 10 20.00 16.26 7.74
N GLU A 11 20.59 15.50 8.66
CA GLU A 11 19.96 14.26 9.15
C GLU A 11 18.59 14.60 9.68
N GLN A 12 17.56 14.06 9.03
CA GLN A 12 16.20 14.18 9.52
C GLN A 12 16.11 13.40 10.84
N PRO A 13 15.45 13.94 11.87
CA PRO A 13 15.29 13.25 13.13
C PRO A 13 14.57 11.91 12.88
N THR A 14 15.27 10.81 13.13
CA THR A 14 14.68 9.47 13.13
C THR A 14 13.64 9.42 14.24
N LEU A 15 12.37 9.27 13.87
CA LEU A 15 11.30 9.06 14.83
C LEU A 15 11.62 7.78 15.65
N PRO A 16 11.35 7.79 16.97
CA PRO A 16 11.54 6.61 17.79
C PRO A 16 10.71 5.44 17.27
N PRO A 17 11.13 4.19 17.50
CA PRO A 17 10.35 3.02 17.12
C PRO A 17 8.92 3.11 17.67
N LEU A 18 7.96 2.61 16.89
CA LEU A 18 6.56 2.58 17.30
C LEU A 18 6.41 1.71 18.56
N ASP A 19 5.98 2.29 19.65
CA ASP A 19 5.67 1.54 20.86
C ASP A 19 4.28 0.90 20.71
N VAL A 20 4.28 -0.36 20.30
CA VAL A 20 3.04 -1.13 20.06
C VAL A 20 2.20 -1.28 21.33
N ALA A 21 2.82 -1.25 22.52
CA ALA A 21 2.12 -1.41 23.80
C ALA A 21 1.33 -0.15 24.18
N SER A 22 1.78 1.03 23.74
CA SER A 22 1.12 2.32 24.04
C SER A 22 0.09 2.73 22.99
N LEU A 23 -0.19 1.89 21.99
CA LEU A 23 -1.12 2.23 20.93
C LEU A 23 -2.58 2.24 21.39
N PRO A 24 -3.42 3.14 20.86
CA PRO A 24 -4.84 3.17 21.18
C PRO A 24 -5.53 1.86 20.80
N ALA A 25 -6.58 1.51 21.52
CA ALA A 25 -7.39 0.33 21.23
C ALA A 25 -8.05 0.43 19.84
N ASP A 26 -8.48 1.62 19.45
CA ASP A 26 -9.04 1.93 18.13
C ASP A 26 -7.96 2.55 17.21
N LEU A 27 -7.15 1.68 16.61
CA LEU A 27 -6.12 2.11 15.65
C LEU A 27 -6.69 2.78 14.39
N PRO A 28 -7.77 2.28 13.77
CA PRO A 28 -8.36 2.89 12.59
C PRO A 28 -8.63 4.39 12.75
N SER A 29 -9.22 4.81 13.86
CA SER A 29 -9.55 6.22 14.12
C SER A 29 -8.32 7.11 14.37
N ALA A 30 -7.20 6.52 14.78
CA ALA A 30 -5.95 7.25 15.02
C ALA A 30 -5.09 7.41 13.76
N LEU A 31 -5.43 6.73 12.67
CA LEU A 31 -4.68 6.77 11.42
C LEU A 31 -4.88 8.10 10.69
N LYS A 32 -3.78 8.64 10.16
CA LYS A 32 -3.79 9.76 9.22
C LYS A 32 -3.34 9.28 7.85
N PHE A 33 -4.15 9.58 6.84
CA PHE A 33 -3.86 9.18 5.46
C PHE A 33 -3.40 10.36 4.62
N GLY A 34 -2.62 10.08 3.58
CA GLY A 34 -2.18 11.08 2.62
C GLY A 34 -1.24 10.51 1.57
N ALA A 35 -0.90 11.33 0.58
CA ALA A 35 0.08 10.96 -0.44
C ALA A 35 1.46 10.67 0.16
N LEU A 36 2.24 9.83 -0.53
CA LEU A 36 3.62 9.51 -0.15
C LEU A 36 4.54 10.70 -0.37
N GLY A 37 5.14 11.19 0.71
CA GLY A 37 6.19 12.21 0.67
C GLY A 37 7.52 11.67 0.15
N GLU A 38 8.41 12.56 -0.32
CA GLU A 38 9.72 12.16 -0.85
C GLU A 38 10.62 11.54 0.23
N SER A 39 10.63 12.13 1.40
CA SER A 39 11.38 11.63 2.56
C SER A 39 10.88 10.28 3.11
N GLU A 40 9.70 9.84 2.65
CA GLU A 40 9.06 8.60 3.10
C GLU A 40 9.28 7.42 2.15
N LEU A 41 9.98 7.62 1.02
CA LEU A 41 10.25 6.56 0.04
C LEU A 41 10.95 5.36 0.67
N GLN A 42 12.01 5.61 1.45
CA GLN A 42 12.79 4.55 2.09
C GLN A 42 11.97 3.72 3.09
N PRO A 43 11.21 4.31 4.03
CA PRO A 43 10.33 3.54 4.91
C PRO A 43 9.31 2.67 4.17
N VAL A 44 8.71 3.17 3.08
CA VAL A 44 7.72 2.41 2.29
C VAL A 44 8.39 1.31 1.48
N ALA A 45 9.57 1.56 0.91
CA ALA A 45 10.35 0.55 0.19
C ALA A 45 10.78 -0.59 1.13
N SER A 46 11.24 -0.26 2.35
CA SER A 46 11.58 -1.25 3.37
C SER A 46 10.36 -2.07 3.79
N LEU A 47 9.20 -1.43 4.01
CA LEU A 47 7.96 -2.12 4.34
C LEU A 47 7.52 -3.07 3.20
N ARG A 48 7.71 -2.67 1.94
CA ARG A 48 7.48 -3.53 0.78
C ARG A 48 8.40 -4.75 0.79
N GLY A 49 9.71 -4.54 0.85
CA GLY A 49 10.73 -5.60 0.78
C GLY A 49 10.61 -6.64 1.89
N THR A 50 10.11 -6.25 3.07
CA THR A 50 9.87 -7.15 4.22
C THR A 50 8.48 -7.77 4.23
N SER A 51 7.62 -7.44 3.25
CA SER A 51 6.24 -7.94 3.18
C SER A 51 6.05 -8.96 2.06
N GLU A 52 5.10 -9.90 2.29
CA GLU A 52 4.65 -10.82 1.25
C GLU A 52 3.85 -10.06 0.17
N PRO A 53 3.97 -10.42 -1.11
CA PRO A 53 4.73 -11.55 -1.66
C PRO A 53 6.16 -11.20 -2.07
N TRP A 54 6.65 -9.98 -1.83
CA TRP A 54 7.96 -9.51 -2.31
C TRP A 54 9.12 -10.16 -1.55
N ALA A 55 9.03 -10.22 -0.22
CA ALA A 55 10.01 -10.91 0.63
C ALA A 55 10.21 -12.38 0.19
N LYS A 56 9.11 -13.10 -0.07
CA LYS A 56 9.15 -14.49 -0.54
C LYS A 56 9.78 -14.66 -1.92
N ARG A 57 9.76 -13.61 -2.75
CA ARG A 57 10.38 -13.60 -4.09
C ARG A 57 11.84 -13.18 -4.06
N GLY A 58 12.38 -12.79 -2.90
CA GLY A 58 13.73 -12.28 -2.76
C GLY A 58 13.93 -10.93 -3.43
N GLU A 59 12.89 -10.05 -3.46
CA GLU A 59 12.99 -8.70 -4.01
C GLU A 59 14.07 -7.91 -3.25
N SER A 60 15.06 -7.35 -3.95
CA SER A 60 16.13 -6.58 -3.32
C SER A 60 15.64 -5.22 -2.82
N SER A 61 16.46 -4.57 -1.99
CA SER A 61 16.17 -3.22 -1.50
C SER A 61 16.13 -2.21 -2.63
N GLU A 62 17.01 -2.35 -3.64
CA GLU A 62 17.05 -1.51 -4.84
C GLU A 62 15.79 -1.71 -5.70
N GLU A 63 15.36 -2.96 -5.88
CA GLU A 63 14.13 -3.28 -6.63
C GLU A 63 12.90 -2.72 -5.91
N SER A 64 12.83 -2.87 -4.59
CA SER A 64 11.75 -2.28 -3.78
C SER A 64 11.73 -0.76 -3.87
N MET A 65 12.89 -0.11 -3.79
CA MET A 65 13.01 1.35 -3.93
C MET A 65 12.59 1.82 -5.33
N ALA A 66 13.05 1.16 -6.38
CA ALA A 66 12.69 1.49 -7.76
C ALA A 66 11.18 1.35 -7.99
N ALA A 67 10.57 0.26 -7.48
CA ALA A 67 9.13 0.04 -7.58
C ALA A 67 8.32 1.10 -6.83
N ILE A 68 8.72 1.48 -5.62
CA ILE A 68 8.04 2.52 -4.83
C ILE A 68 8.21 3.89 -5.48
N THR A 69 9.38 4.22 -5.99
CA THR A 69 9.63 5.48 -6.71
C THR A 69 8.72 5.59 -7.95
N GLN A 70 8.61 4.52 -8.73
CA GLN A 70 7.74 4.48 -9.91
C GLN A 70 6.26 4.62 -9.54
N LEU A 71 5.83 3.99 -8.45
CA LEU A 71 4.43 3.98 -8.01
C LEU A 71 4.06 5.18 -7.14
N ARG A 72 5.02 6.04 -6.77
CA ARG A 72 4.84 7.18 -5.84
C ARG A 72 3.57 8.00 -6.10
N PRO A 73 3.23 8.39 -7.35
CA PRO A 73 2.05 9.21 -7.61
C PRO A 73 0.72 8.56 -7.22
N PHE A 74 0.72 7.25 -7.05
CA PHE A 74 -0.47 6.43 -6.77
C PHE A 74 -0.50 5.89 -5.34
N ILE A 75 0.56 6.15 -4.55
CA ILE A 75 0.70 5.61 -3.19
C ILE A 75 0.08 6.57 -2.19
N HIS A 76 -0.83 6.03 -1.40
CA HIS A 76 -1.35 6.64 -0.19
C HIS A 76 -0.85 5.86 1.02
N VAL A 77 -0.33 6.57 2.02
CA VAL A 77 0.22 5.99 3.24
C VAL A 77 -0.70 6.23 4.42
N GLY A 78 -0.78 5.26 5.31
CA GLY A 78 -1.37 5.39 6.63
C GLY A 78 -0.27 5.65 7.67
N ARG A 79 -0.43 6.70 8.45
CA ARG A 79 0.51 7.12 9.49
C ARG A 79 -0.12 7.03 10.86
N LEU A 80 0.64 6.52 11.81
CA LEU A 80 0.30 6.49 13.22
C LEU A 80 1.43 7.13 14.01
N GLN A 81 1.15 8.16 14.81
CA GLN A 81 2.18 8.94 15.53
C GLN A 81 3.32 9.43 14.60
N GLY A 82 3.00 9.84 13.38
CA GLY A 82 3.96 10.30 12.38
C GLY A 82 4.71 9.19 11.63
N GLN A 83 4.59 7.93 12.05
CA GLN A 83 5.26 6.80 11.39
C GLN A 83 4.35 6.10 10.39
N ILE A 84 4.91 5.68 9.26
CA ILE A 84 4.19 4.88 8.27
C ILE A 84 3.95 3.47 8.83
N VAL A 85 2.69 3.08 8.84
CA VAL A 85 2.24 1.77 9.33
C VAL A 85 1.64 0.89 8.24
N GLY A 86 1.41 1.46 7.08
CA GLY A 86 0.93 0.75 5.91
C GLY A 86 0.77 1.69 4.72
N TYR A 87 0.53 1.13 3.56
CA TYR A 87 0.23 1.89 2.35
C TYR A 87 -0.72 1.13 1.43
N VAL A 88 -1.35 1.88 0.55
CA VAL A 88 -2.18 1.37 -0.55
C VAL A 88 -1.81 2.11 -1.84
N THR A 89 -1.86 1.41 -2.97
CA THR A 89 -1.64 2.00 -4.29
C THR A 89 -2.95 2.02 -5.06
N VAL A 90 -3.41 3.20 -5.46
CA VAL A 90 -4.65 3.39 -6.21
C VAL A 90 -4.36 4.11 -7.52
N GLU A 91 -4.57 3.44 -8.64
CA GLU A 91 -4.44 3.97 -9.97
C GLU A 91 -5.83 4.31 -10.54
N ARG A 92 -5.90 5.38 -11.32
CA ARG A 92 -7.17 5.83 -11.92
C ARG A 92 -7.78 4.79 -12.86
N ASP A 93 -6.95 4.10 -13.62
CA ASP A 93 -7.36 3.15 -14.65
C ASP A 93 -6.68 1.80 -14.42
N GLY A 94 -7.39 0.74 -14.72
CA GLY A 94 -6.94 -0.63 -14.51
C GLY A 94 -7.52 -1.61 -15.53
N PRO A 95 -7.51 -2.89 -15.19
CA PRO A 95 -7.95 -3.96 -16.09
C PRO A 95 -9.47 -4.02 -16.29
N VAL A 96 -10.24 -3.28 -15.49
CA VAL A 96 -11.69 -3.14 -15.63
C VAL A 96 -11.98 -1.74 -16.13
N ALA A 97 -12.63 -1.64 -17.30
CA ALA A 97 -12.95 -0.35 -17.90
C ALA A 97 -13.80 0.51 -16.94
N GLY A 98 -13.39 1.77 -16.76
CA GLY A 98 -14.10 2.72 -15.90
C GLY A 98 -13.90 2.51 -14.39
N ALA A 99 -13.19 1.47 -13.95
CA ALA A 99 -12.86 1.25 -12.55
C ALA A 99 -11.48 1.86 -12.17
N ALA A 100 -11.36 2.36 -10.95
CA ALA A 100 -10.05 2.55 -10.34
C ALA A 100 -9.41 1.18 -10.04
N TYR A 101 -8.11 1.15 -9.92
CA TYR A 101 -7.38 -0.09 -9.69
C TYR A 101 -6.46 0.00 -8.46
N MET A 102 -6.71 -0.88 -7.50
CA MET A 102 -5.85 -1.05 -6.33
C MET A 102 -4.82 -2.15 -6.61
N ARG A 103 -3.54 -1.77 -6.67
CA ARG A 103 -2.46 -2.69 -6.99
C ARG A 103 -1.91 -3.40 -5.76
N ASN A 104 -1.70 -2.66 -4.70
CA ASN A 104 -1.08 -3.15 -3.47
C ASN A 104 -1.83 -2.60 -2.25
N ILE A 105 -1.90 -3.40 -1.20
CA ILE A 105 -2.22 -2.97 0.15
C ILE A 105 -1.27 -3.70 1.10
N VAL A 106 -0.58 -2.95 1.93
CA VAL A 106 0.47 -3.48 2.83
C VAL A 106 0.30 -2.86 4.21
N VAL A 107 0.39 -3.68 5.23
CA VAL A 107 0.33 -3.27 6.65
C VAL A 107 1.53 -3.86 7.36
N LYS A 108 2.18 -3.08 8.22
CA LYS A 108 3.24 -3.56 9.12
C LYS A 108 2.79 -4.84 9.82
N PRO A 109 3.63 -5.90 9.86
CA PRO A 109 3.26 -7.20 10.42
C PRO A 109 2.66 -7.11 11.84
N GLU A 110 3.28 -6.30 12.70
CA GLU A 110 2.88 -6.11 14.10
C GLU A 110 1.53 -5.39 14.28
N LEU A 111 0.98 -4.80 13.22
CA LEU A 111 -0.30 -4.09 13.23
C LEU A 111 -1.39 -4.78 12.41
N ARG A 112 -1.11 -5.98 11.91
CA ARG A 112 -2.12 -6.80 11.22
C ARG A 112 -3.21 -7.25 12.19
N HIS A 113 -4.38 -7.55 11.66
CA HIS A 113 -5.57 -7.97 12.42
C HIS A 113 -6.10 -6.94 13.44
N ARG A 114 -5.60 -5.69 13.38
CA ARG A 114 -6.02 -4.57 14.24
C ARG A 114 -6.82 -3.50 13.48
N GLY A 115 -7.44 -3.84 12.36
CA GLY A 115 -8.28 -2.94 11.56
C GLY A 115 -7.53 -2.02 10.58
N VAL A 116 -6.20 -1.91 10.66
CA VAL A 116 -5.38 -1.01 9.81
C VAL A 116 -5.58 -1.31 8.31
N GLY A 117 -5.63 -2.58 7.92
CA GLY A 117 -5.86 -2.98 6.53
C GLY A 117 -7.23 -2.55 6.02
N MET A 118 -8.27 -2.63 6.85
CA MET A 118 -9.61 -2.18 6.49
C MET A 118 -9.65 -0.66 6.34
N ALA A 119 -9.02 0.08 7.26
CA ALA A 119 -8.96 1.54 7.18
C ALA A 119 -8.19 2.03 5.93
N LEU A 120 -7.10 1.34 5.53
CA LEU A 120 -6.41 1.61 4.26
C LEU A 120 -7.30 1.33 3.06
N LEU A 121 -8.09 0.27 3.10
CA LEU A 121 -9.03 -0.07 2.02
C LEU A 121 -10.15 0.96 1.94
N ASP A 122 -10.71 1.38 3.06
CA ASP A 122 -11.75 2.43 3.11
C ASP A 122 -11.21 3.76 2.57
N HIS A 123 -9.96 4.10 2.89
CA HIS A 123 -9.29 5.25 2.28
C HIS A 123 -9.15 5.08 0.76
N ALA A 124 -8.75 3.91 0.27
CA ALA A 124 -8.64 3.62 -1.17
C ALA A 124 -9.99 3.76 -1.90
N LEU A 125 -11.09 3.33 -1.26
CA LEU A 125 -12.45 3.52 -1.78
C LEU A 125 -12.79 5.02 -1.89
N GLY A 126 -12.39 5.83 -0.90
CA GLY A 126 -12.52 7.30 -0.95
C GLY A 126 -11.74 7.90 -2.11
N VAL A 127 -10.46 7.55 -2.24
CA VAL A 127 -9.60 8.00 -3.36
C VAL A 127 -10.21 7.66 -4.72
N ALA A 128 -10.77 6.45 -4.88
CA ALA A 128 -11.43 6.06 -6.13
C ALA A 128 -12.68 6.92 -6.43
N ARG A 129 -13.46 7.29 -5.40
CA ARG A 129 -14.59 8.24 -5.55
C ARG A 129 -14.11 9.62 -5.96
N ASP A 130 -13.02 10.12 -5.36
CA ASP A 130 -12.42 11.41 -5.70
C ASP A 130 -11.88 11.44 -7.15
N MET A 131 -11.51 10.27 -7.69
CA MET A 131 -11.18 10.08 -9.10
C MET A 131 -12.42 9.98 -10.01
N TYR A 132 -13.63 10.17 -9.48
CA TYR A 132 -14.91 10.00 -10.20
C TYR A 132 -15.09 8.59 -10.77
N ARG A 133 -14.60 7.58 -10.06
CA ARG A 133 -14.84 6.17 -10.42
C ARG A 133 -16.01 5.61 -9.62
N LYS A 134 -16.77 4.71 -10.23
CA LYS A 134 -17.91 4.02 -9.58
C LYS A 134 -17.54 2.64 -9.06
N THR A 135 -16.34 2.19 -9.37
CA THR A 135 -15.89 0.83 -9.05
C THR A 135 -14.40 0.87 -8.69
N LEU A 136 -14.01 0.11 -7.68
CA LEU A 136 -12.62 -0.22 -7.38
C LEU A 136 -12.38 -1.68 -7.72
N ALA A 137 -11.34 -1.96 -8.51
CA ALA A 137 -10.94 -3.31 -8.90
C ALA A 137 -9.54 -3.65 -8.37
N LEU A 138 -9.27 -4.92 -8.21
CA LEU A 138 -7.96 -5.46 -7.80
C LEU A 138 -7.72 -6.85 -8.41
N ARG A 139 -6.46 -7.30 -8.36
CA ARG A 139 -6.08 -8.67 -8.66
C ARG A 139 -5.47 -9.32 -7.44
N VAL A 140 -5.89 -10.55 -7.14
CA VAL A 140 -5.35 -11.33 -6.01
C VAL A 140 -5.00 -12.74 -6.47
N ASP A 141 -3.96 -13.32 -5.85
CA ASP A 141 -3.62 -14.72 -6.05
C ASP A 141 -4.70 -15.61 -5.42
N PRO A 142 -5.33 -16.52 -6.15
CA PRO A 142 -6.33 -17.43 -5.57
C PRO A 142 -5.77 -18.29 -4.43
N ALA A 143 -4.46 -18.57 -4.42
CA ALA A 143 -3.79 -19.29 -3.35
C ALA A 143 -3.59 -18.44 -2.07
N ASN A 144 -3.73 -17.10 -2.15
CA ASN A 144 -3.70 -16.22 -0.99
C ASN A 144 -5.10 -16.15 -0.35
N ALA A 145 -5.51 -17.27 0.28
CA ALA A 145 -6.84 -17.40 0.89
C ALA A 145 -7.15 -16.29 1.93
N PRO A 146 -6.20 -15.86 2.79
CA PRO A 146 -6.45 -14.74 3.72
C PRO A 146 -6.79 -13.44 3.00
N ALA A 147 -6.09 -13.08 1.91
CA ALA A 147 -6.37 -11.87 1.15
C ALA A 147 -7.72 -11.97 0.42
N VAL A 148 -8.03 -13.12 -0.17
CA VAL A 148 -9.34 -13.34 -0.81
C VAL A 148 -10.49 -13.19 0.20
N ALA A 149 -10.35 -13.78 1.38
CA ALA A 149 -11.34 -13.65 2.46
C ALA A 149 -11.48 -12.18 2.93
N PHE A 150 -10.37 -11.47 3.07
CA PHE A 150 -10.35 -10.04 3.43
C PHE A 150 -11.14 -9.20 2.42
N TYR A 151 -10.88 -9.36 1.12
CA TYR A 151 -11.58 -8.61 0.09
C TYR A 151 -13.07 -8.97 -0.01
N ARG A 152 -13.40 -10.26 0.12
CA ARG A 152 -14.81 -10.69 0.16
C ARG A 152 -15.56 -10.07 1.34
N LYS A 153 -14.96 -10.08 2.54
CA LYS A 153 -15.53 -9.42 3.72
C LYS A 153 -15.72 -7.92 3.49
N ALA A 154 -14.85 -7.30 2.71
CA ALA A 154 -14.95 -5.90 2.32
C ALA A 154 -15.92 -5.64 1.15
N GLY A 155 -16.70 -6.63 0.70
CA GLY A 155 -17.73 -6.47 -0.33
C GLY A 155 -17.21 -6.59 -1.77
N PHE A 156 -15.99 -7.06 -1.99
CA PHE A 156 -15.50 -7.37 -3.33
C PHE A 156 -16.03 -8.72 -3.82
N THR A 157 -16.42 -8.77 -5.08
CA THR A 157 -16.82 -10.00 -5.77
C THR A 157 -15.84 -10.34 -6.88
N THR A 158 -15.68 -11.64 -7.17
CA THR A 158 -14.85 -12.08 -8.29
C THR A 158 -15.64 -11.88 -9.59
N VAL A 159 -15.08 -11.10 -10.51
CA VAL A 159 -15.69 -10.80 -11.82
C VAL A 159 -15.06 -11.58 -12.96
N ALA A 160 -13.80 -12.01 -12.80
CA ALA A 160 -13.10 -12.86 -13.77
C ALA A 160 -11.89 -13.57 -13.12
N THR A 161 -11.41 -14.60 -13.81
CA THR A 161 -10.09 -15.17 -13.58
C THR A 161 -9.21 -14.83 -14.77
N VAL A 162 -8.03 -14.24 -14.50
CA VAL A 162 -7.12 -13.75 -15.53
C VAL A 162 -5.72 -14.34 -15.35
N VAL A 163 -4.98 -14.45 -16.44
CA VAL A 163 -3.57 -14.85 -16.38
C VAL A 163 -2.70 -13.60 -16.30
N SER A 164 -1.82 -13.54 -15.33
CA SER A 164 -0.85 -12.44 -15.20
C SER A 164 0.16 -12.50 -16.35
N LYS A 165 0.21 -11.46 -17.17
CA LYS A 165 1.19 -11.36 -18.29
C LYS A 165 2.65 -11.41 -17.79
N LYS A 166 2.91 -10.91 -16.57
CA LYS A 166 4.26 -10.86 -15.98
C LYS A 166 4.72 -12.22 -15.43
N SER A 167 3.81 -13.02 -14.88
CA SER A 167 4.19 -14.25 -14.14
C SER A 167 3.57 -15.52 -14.68
N GLY A 168 2.67 -15.46 -15.67
CA GLY A 168 1.92 -16.59 -16.18
C GLY A 168 0.92 -17.23 -15.18
N LYS A 169 0.84 -16.68 -13.96
CA LYS A 169 -0.01 -17.23 -12.89
C LYS A 169 -1.44 -16.72 -12.98
N LEU A 170 -2.39 -17.56 -12.58
CA LEU A 170 -3.80 -17.16 -12.42
C LEU A 170 -3.94 -16.09 -11.34
N ARG A 171 -4.88 -15.16 -11.57
CA ARG A 171 -5.31 -14.14 -10.62
C ARG A 171 -6.82 -14.02 -10.65
N LEU A 172 -7.42 -13.90 -9.48
CA LEU A 172 -8.81 -13.46 -9.40
C LEU A 172 -8.83 -11.95 -9.66
N LEU A 173 -9.63 -11.51 -10.62
CA LEU A 173 -10.01 -10.13 -10.79
C LEU A 173 -11.26 -9.90 -9.96
N MET A 174 -11.13 -9.06 -8.95
CA MET A 174 -12.24 -8.73 -8.04
C MET A 174 -12.59 -7.26 -8.17
N SER A 175 -13.85 -6.93 -7.98
CA SER A 175 -14.34 -5.54 -7.99
C SER A 175 -15.40 -5.31 -6.92
N ARG A 176 -15.52 -4.04 -6.53
CA ARG A 176 -16.56 -3.53 -5.62
C ARG A 176 -17.08 -2.21 -6.16
N GLU A 177 -18.42 -2.04 -6.18
CA GLU A 177 -19.05 -0.74 -6.40
C GLU A 177 -18.81 0.19 -5.21
N LEU A 178 -18.73 1.52 -5.47
CA LEU A 178 -18.34 2.55 -4.50
C LEU A 178 -19.56 3.28 -3.91
#